data_617bbea6a98fc3eda845b7f509179019
#
_entry.id   617bbea6a98fc3eda845b7f509179019
#
_cell.length_a   1.000
_cell.length_b   1.000
_cell.length_c   1.000
_cell.angle_alpha   90.00
_cell.angle_beta   90.00
_cell.angle_gamma   90.00
#
_symmetry.space_group_name_H-M   'P 1'
#
loop_
_entity.id
_entity.type
_entity.pdbx_description
1 polymer ?
#
loop_
_entity_poly.entity_id
_entity_poly.type
_entity_poly.pdbx_seq_one_letter_code
_entity_poly.pdbx_strand_id
1 'polypeptide(L)'
;TPAASQPEVLRHDADERYAPFPLTPIQHAYWLGRTHLIGYGGVACHVLFEWDKRHDEFNLAILEKAWNQLIARHDMLRMVVDADGQQRILATTPEYHIPRDDLRALSPEEQRIALEKRRHELSYRVLPADQWPLIERVVSEIDDCHDRLHMNLDLLQFDVQSFKVMMDDLAQVWRGETLAPLAITFRDYVMAEQARRQTSAWHDAWDYWQEKLPQLPLAPELPVVETPPETPHFTTFKSTIGKTEW
;
A
#
# COMPACT_ATOMS: atom_id res chain seq x y z
N THR A 1 7.52 25.66 -30.70
CA THR A 1 7.18 24.37 -30.04
C THR A 1 8.49 23.77 -29.64
N PRO A 2 8.82 23.61 -28.34
CA PRO A 2 10.03 22.93 -27.93
C PRO A 2 9.96 21.47 -28.44
N ALA A 3 11.07 20.99 -28.99
CA ALA A 3 11.20 19.61 -29.44
C ALA A 3 10.93 18.71 -28.22
N ALA A 4 9.96 17.81 -28.37
CA ALA A 4 9.70 16.80 -27.36
C ALA A 4 11.01 16.01 -27.17
N SER A 5 11.60 16.12 -25.98
CA SER A 5 12.73 15.28 -25.60
C SER A 5 12.28 13.83 -25.74
N GLN A 6 13.09 13.02 -26.44
CA GLN A 6 12.81 11.59 -26.52
C GLN A 6 12.66 11.03 -25.11
N PRO A 7 11.66 10.17 -24.86
CA PRO A 7 11.51 9.56 -23.55
C PRO A 7 12.81 8.81 -23.22
N GLU A 8 13.38 9.13 -22.08
CA GLU A 8 14.55 8.42 -21.56
C GLU A 8 14.14 6.95 -21.34
N VAL A 9 14.84 6.05 -22.03
CA VAL A 9 14.54 4.62 -21.95
C VAL A 9 14.98 4.14 -20.57
N LEU A 10 14.01 3.75 -19.73
CA LEU A 10 14.27 3.12 -18.45
C LEU A 10 15.14 1.86 -18.68
N ARG A 11 16.24 1.77 -17.96
CA ARG A 11 17.14 0.62 -18.03
C ARG A 11 17.15 -0.09 -16.68
N HIS A 12 17.09 -1.41 -16.74
CA HIS A 12 17.23 -2.25 -15.55
C HIS A 12 18.71 -2.33 -15.15
N ASP A 13 18.98 -2.02 -13.88
CA ASP A 13 20.28 -2.21 -13.25
C ASP A 13 20.21 -3.41 -12.31
N ALA A 14 20.60 -4.57 -12.82
CA ALA A 14 20.52 -5.83 -12.07
C ALA A 14 21.51 -5.88 -10.89
N ASP A 15 22.68 -5.23 -11.03
CA ASP A 15 23.73 -5.23 -10.00
C ASP A 15 23.32 -4.41 -8.79
N GLU A 16 22.57 -3.34 -9.01
CA GLU A 16 22.09 -2.42 -7.99
C GLU A 16 20.66 -2.71 -7.47
N ARG A 17 20.03 -3.80 -7.91
CA ARG A 17 18.61 -4.13 -7.62
C ARG A 17 18.23 -4.02 -6.15
N TYR A 18 19.13 -4.39 -5.26
CA TYR A 18 18.89 -4.42 -3.81
C TYR A 18 19.59 -3.29 -3.04
N ALA A 19 20.29 -2.41 -3.73
CA ALA A 19 20.91 -1.25 -3.12
C ALA A 19 19.84 -0.27 -2.61
N PRO A 20 20.08 0.46 -1.51
CA PRO A 20 19.19 1.50 -1.04
C PRO A 20 18.93 2.56 -2.11
N PHE A 21 17.73 3.13 -2.08
CA PHE A 21 17.31 4.20 -2.98
C PHE A 21 16.32 5.13 -2.28
N PRO A 22 16.18 6.40 -2.71
CA PRO A 22 15.36 7.37 -2.00
C PRO A 22 13.87 7.03 -2.10
N LEU A 23 13.12 7.41 -1.07
CA LEU A 23 11.66 7.47 -1.14
C LEU A 23 11.21 8.49 -2.17
N THR A 24 10.12 8.22 -2.87
CA THR A 24 9.42 9.26 -3.64
C THR A 24 8.84 10.31 -2.70
N PRO A 25 8.51 11.53 -3.16
CA PRO A 25 7.94 12.56 -2.30
C PRO A 25 6.69 12.11 -1.54
N ILE A 26 5.81 11.32 -2.18
CA ILE A 26 4.60 10.82 -1.53
C ILE A 26 4.91 9.72 -0.51
N GLN A 27 5.83 8.82 -0.81
CA GLN A 27 6.29 7.82 0.16
C GLN A 27 6.93 8.48 1.38
N HIS A 28 7.73 9.53 1.16
CA HIS A 28 8.35 10.28 2.24
C HIS A 28 7.30 10.94 3.15
N ALA A 29 6.23 11.52 2.56
CA ALA A 29 5.12 12.07 3.32
C ALA A 29 4.41 10.99 4.15
N TYR A 30 4.15 9.80 3.60
CA TYR A 30 3.55 8.69 4.33
C TYR A 30 4.46 8.13 5.42
N TRP A 31 5.77 8.10 5.18
CA TRP A 31 6.76 7.66 6.16
C TRP A 31 6.83 8.63 7.35
N LEU A 32 6.87 9.96 7.10
CA LEU A 32 6.82 10.97 8.14
C LEU A 32 5.49 10.93 8.92
N GLY A 33 4.38 10.71 8.23
CA GLY A 33 3.05 10.64 8.84
C GLY A 33 2.90 9.52 9.89
N ARG A 34 3.76 8.48 9.83
CA ARG A 34 3.81 7.40 10.85
C ARG A 34 4.47 7.82 12.14
N THR A 35 5.25 8.88 12.10
CA THR A 35 5.98 9.37 13.26
C THR A 35 5.10 10.33 14.08
N HIS A 36 5.44 10.52 15.34
CA HIS A 36 4.81 11.53 16.19
C HIS A 36 5.52 12.90 16.08
N LEU A 37 6.37 13.08 15.05
CA LEU A 37 7.15 14.31 14.85
C LEU A 37 6.30 15.46 14.26
N ILE A 38 5.16 15.12 13.66
CA ILE A 38 4.22 16.09 13.07
C ILE A 38 2.88 16.02 13.80
N GLY A 39 2.17 17.17 13.86
CA GLY A 39 0.80 17.21 14.36
C GLY A 39 -0.08 16.25 13.53
N TYR A 40 -0.94 15.47 14.19
CA TYR A 40 -1.73 14.39 13.60
C TYR A 40 -0.90 13.19 13.08
N GLY A 41 0.38 13.07 13.44
CA GLY A 41 1.23 11.93 13.14
C GLY A 41 0.89 10.70 13.98
N GLY A 42 1.62 9.60 13.73
CA GLY A 42 1.41 8.31 14.40
C GLY A 42 0.32 7.45 13.75
N VAL A 43 -0.06 7.77 12.50
CA VAL A 43 -1.05 7.04 11.71
C VAL A 43 -0.43 6.57 10.40
N ALA A 44 -0.65 5.31 10.03
CA ALA A 44 -0.30 4.81 8.71
C ALA A 44 -1.39 5.18 7.69
N CYS A 45 -0.97 5.64 6.52
CA CYS A 45 -1.87 5.73 5.39
C CYS A 45 -2.02 4.33 4.77
N HIS A 46 -3.18 3.70 4.95
CA HIS A 46 -3.42 2.33 4.52
C HIS A 46 -4.86 2.14 4.04
N VAL A 47 -5.12 1.02 3.38
CA VAL A 47 -6.46 0.59 2.97
C VAL A 47 -6.73 -0.79 3.55
N LEU A 48 -7.84 -0.94 4.25
CA LEU A 48 -8.32 -2.23 4.74
C LEU A 48 -9.46 -2.71 3.84
N PHE A 49 -9.27 -3.88 3.25
CA PHE A 49 -10.30 -4.61 2.52
C PHE A 49 -10.78 -5.79 3.35
N GLU A 50 -12.08 -6.07 3.27
CA GLU A 50 -12.69 -7.24 3.88
C GLU A 50 -13.62 -7.90 2.85
N TRP A 51 -13.49 -9.21 2.70
CA TRP A 51 -14.33 -10.02 1.80
C TRP A 51 -14.84 -11.26 2.52
N ASP A 52 -16.15 -11.45 2.49
CA ASP A 52 -16.76 -12.72 2.87
C ASP A 52 -16.67 -13.68 1.70
N LYS A 53 -16.13 -14.86 1.95
CA LYS A 53 -15.89 -15.90 0.95
C LYS A 53 -16.42 -17.25 1.41
N ARG A 54 -16.95 -18.02 0.47
CA ARG A 54 -17.28 -19.41 0.70
C ARG A 54 -16.06 -20.29 0.47
N HIS A 55 -15.96 -21.40 1.20
CA HIS A 55 -14.85 -22.34 1.05
C HIS A 55 -14.75 -22.97 -0.35
N ASP A 56 -15.89 -23.13 -1.04
CA ASP A 56 -15.94 -23.62 -2.42
C ASP A 56 -15.43 -22.60 -3.47
N GLU A 57 -15.44 -21.31 -3.13
CA GLU A 57 -14.94 -20.21 -3.96
C GLU A 57 -13.49 -19.83 -3.63
N PHE A 58 -12.98 -20.28 -2.48
CA PHE A 58 -11.76 -19.77 -1.92
C PHE A 58 -10.94 -20.85 -1.20
N ASN A 59 -9.78 -21.18 -1.77
CA ASN A 59 -8.83 -22.10 -1.15
C ASN A 59 -7.65 -21.34 -0.56
N LEU A 60 -7.57 -21.31 0.77
CA LEU A 60 -6.54 -20.54 1.47
C LEU A 60 -5.12 -21.02 1.18
N ALA A 61 -4.91 -22.34 1.05
CA ALA A 61 -3.59 -22.87 0.73
C ALA A 61 -3.13 -22.44 -0.68
N ILE A 62 -4.07 -22.38 -1.64
CA ILE A 62 -3.77 -21.86 -2.98
C ILE A 62 -3.47 -20.36 -2.91
N LEU A 63 -4.25 -19.60 -2.13
CA LEU A 63 -4.01 -18.17 -1.96
C LEU A 63 -2.63 -17.91 -1.34
N GLU A 64 -2.28 -18.60 -0.29
CA GLU A 64 -0.99 -18.44 0.40
C GLU A 64 0.18 -18.75 -0.54
N LYS A 65 0.08 -19.86 -1.30
CA LYS A 65 1.06 -20.19 -2.32
C LYS A 65 1.18 -19.14 -3.42
N ALA A 66 0.04 -18.70 -3.95
CA ALA A 66 0.00 -17.67 -4.99
C ALA A 66 0.56 -16.35 -4.46
N TRP A 67 0.24 -16.00 -3.21
CA TRP A 67 0.76 -14.79 -2.57
C TRP A 67 2.29 -14.82 -2.42
N ASN A 68 2.87 -15.94 -2.01
CA ASN A 68 4.31 -16.10 -1.93
C ASN A 68 4.99 -15.96 -3.31
N GLN A 69 4.32 -16.40 -4.39
CA GLN A 69 4.82 -16.17 -5.76
C GLN A 69 4.80 -14.68 -6.13
N LEU A 70 3.77 -13.93 -5.72
CA LEU A 70 3.72 -12.48 -5.93
C LEU A 70 4.81 -11.76 -5.12
N ILE A 71 5.04 -12.14 -3.87
CA ILE A 71 6.12 -11.60 -3.03
C ILE A 71 7.49 -11.83 -3.71
N ALA A 72 7.73 -13.00 -4.26
CA ALA A 72 8.96 -13.29 -4.97
C ALA A 72 9.10 -12.46 -6.26
N ARG A 73 8.00 -12.23 -6.97
CA ARG A 73 7.95 -11.50 -8.24
C ARG A 73 8.07 -10.00 -8.09
N HIS A 74 7.26 -9.41 -7.22
CA HIS A 74 7.15 -7.95 -7.05
C HIS A 74 8.11 -7.46 -5.95
N ASP A 75 9.15 -6.77 -6.36
CA ASP A 75 10.17 -6.26 -5.45
C ASP A 75 9.57 -5.41 -4.32
N MET A 76 8.61 -4.54 -4.65
CA MET A 76 7.98 -3.68 -3.67
C MET A 76 7.24 -4.43 -2.56
N LEU A 77 6.83 -5.69 -2.76
CA LEU A 77 6.29 -6.55 -1.71
C LEU A 77 7.33 -6.98 -0.66
N ARG A 78 8.61 -6.73 -0.93
CA ARG A 78 9.75 -7.00 -0.03
C ARG A 78 10.46 -5.73 0.41
N MET A 79 9.85 -4.56 0.18
CA MET A 79 10.39 -3.26 0.52
C MET A 79 10.36 -3.05 2.04
N VAL A 80 11.42 -2.41 2.55
CA VAL A 80 11.51 -1.83 3.89
C VAL A 80 12.13 -0.43 3.78
N VAL A 81 11.94 0.39 4.81
CA VAL A 81 12.54 1.73 4.90
C VAL A 81 13.48 1.78 6.08
N ASP A 82 14.74 2.09 5.83
CA ASP A 82 15.77 2.21 6.86
C ASP A 82 15.61 3.53 7.66
N ALA A 83 16.27 3.61 8.79
CA ALA A 83 16.13 4.74 9.72
C ALA A 83 16.55 6.12 9.12
N ASP A 84 17.37 6.10 8.07
CA ASP A 84 17.81 7.29 7.34
C ASP A 84 16.81 7.75 6.26
N GLY A 85 15.65 7.05 6.12
CA GLY A 85 14.63 7.37 5.14
C GLY A 85 14.95 6.86 3.73
N GLN A 86 15.91 5.95 3.59
CA GLN A 86 16.12 5.21 2.34
C GLN A 86 15.25 3.96 2.32
N GLN A 87 14.72 3.62 1.16
CA GLN A 87 14.05 2.33 0.98
C GLN A 87 14.99 1.33 0.31
N ARG A 88 14.81 0.06 0.62
CA ARG A 88 15.52 -1.04 -0.04
C ARG A 88 14.63 -2.27 -0.18
N ILE A 89 15.01 -3.12 -1.10
CA ILE A 89 14.32 -4.38 -1.36
C ILE A 89 15.09 -5.50 -0.68
N LEU A 90 14.41 -6.30 0.14
CA LEU A 90 15.01 -7.50 0.69
C LEU A 90 15.20 -8.54 -0.42
N ALA A 91 16.43 -9.07 -0.55
CA ALA A 91 16.74 -10.08 -1.56
C ALA A 91 15.92 -11.36 -1.34
N THR A 92 15.71 -11.72 -0.07
CA THR A 92 14.90 -12.87 0.37
C THR A 92 14.04 -12.48 1.56
N THR A 93 12.90 -13.15 1.69
CA THR A 93 12.00 -13.04 2.85
C THR A 93 11.64 -14.46 3.32
N PRO A 94 11.24 -14.61 4.60
CA PRO A 94 10.58 -15.85 5.02
C PRO A 94 9.32 -16.14 4.19
N GLU A 95 8.87 -17.36 4.19
CA GLU A 95 7.57 -17.71 3.62
C GLU A 95 6.47 -16.97 4.40
N TYR A 96 5.56 -16.33 3.67
CA TYR A 96 4.44 -15.61 4.27
C TYR A 96 3.30 -16.58 4.55
N HIS A 97 2.92 -16.67 5.82
CA HIS A 97 1.77 -17.45 6.26
C HIS A 97 0.63 -16.51 6.64
N ILE A 98 -0.59 -16.84 6.21
CA ILE A 98 -1.78 -16.08 6.52
C ILE A 98 -2.34 -16.54 7.87
N PRO A 99 -2.28 -15.70 8.93
CA PRO A 99 -2.85 -16.03 10.23
C PRO A 99 -4.35 -16.33 10.14
N ARG A 100 -4.83 -17.20 11.02
CA ARG A 100 -6.24 -17.58 11.10
C ARG A 100 -6.79 -17.35 12.50
N ASP A 101 -8.01 -16.80 12.55
CA ASP A 101 -8.81 -16.71 13.75
C ASP A 101 -9.97 -17.69 13.63
N ASP A 102 -10.00 -18.74 14.41
CA ASP A 102 -11.12 -19.69 14.42
C ASP A 102 -12.26 -19.14 15.29
N LEU A 103 -13.32 -18.69 14.64
CA LEU A 103 -14.52 -18.14 15.30
C LEU A 103 -15.70 -19.13 15.29
N ARG A 104 -15.55 -20.33 14.75
CA ARG A 104 -16.63 -21.29 14.50
C ARG A 104 -17.36 -21.74 15.76
N ALA A 105 -16.65 -21.80 16.90
CA ALA A 105 -17.24 -22.17 18.18
C ALA A 105 -18.01 -21.04 18.88
N LEU A 106 -17.92 -19.81 18.37
CA LEU A 106 -18.56 -18.63 18.95
C LEU A 106 -20.01 -18.51 18.51
N SER A 107 -20.85 -17.92 19.38
CA SER A 107 -22.20 -17.51 18.99
C SER A 107 -22.16 -16.39 17.94
N PRO A 108 -23.23 -16.17 17.14
CA PRO A 108 -23.25 -15.11 16.13
C PRO A 108 -22.94 -13.72 16.68
N GLU A 109 -23.34 -13.41 17.91
CA GLU A 109 -23.04 -12.13 18.54
C GLU A 109 -21.57 -12.01 18.94
N GLU A 110 -20.98 -13.08 19.49
CA GLU A 110 -19.54 -13.12 19.80
C GLU A 110 -18.68 -13.04 18.53
N GLN A 111 -19.09 -13.69 17.44
CA GLN A 111 -18.44 -13.57 16.12
C GLN A 111 -18.48 -12.11 15.63
N ARG A 112 -19.64 -11.45 15.71
CA ARG A 112 -19.78 -10.05 15.32
C ARG A 112 -18.81 -9.16 16.11
N ILE A 113 -18.74 -9.34 17.44
CA ILE A 113 -17.83 -8.60 18.31
C ILE A 113 -16.36 -8.87 17.94
N ALA A 114 -16.00 -10.14 17.71
CA ALA A 114 -14.63 -10.53 17.32
C ALA A 114 -14.22 -9.91 15.98
N LEU A 115 -15.10 -9.94 14.98
CA LEU A 115 -14.86 -9.33 13.67
C LEU A 115 -14.74 -7.81 13.73
N GLU A 116 -15.56 -7.13 14.52
CA GLU A 116 -15.45 -5.69 14.75
C GLU A 116 -14.14 -5.32 15.47
N LYS A 117 -13.75 -6.11 16.46
CA LYS A 117 -12.46 -5.96 17.15
C LYS A 117 -11.29 -6.13 16.15
N ARG A 118 -11.31 -7.16 15.31
CA ARG A 118 -10.27 -7.39 14.29
C ARG A 118 -10.20 -6.24 13.32
N ARG A 119 -11.35 -5.76 12.82
CA ARG A 119 -11.41 -4.57 11.94
C ARG A 119 -10.80 -3.35 12.61
N HIS A 120 -11.16 -3.09 13.87
CA HIS A 120 -10.62 -1.97 14.62
C HIS A 120 -9.09 -2.08 14.79
N GLU A 121 -8.58 -3.24 15.17
CA GLU A 121 -7.15 -3.48 15.33
C GLU A 121 -6.39 -3.20 14.02
N LEU A 122 -6.87 -3.72 12.90
CA LEU A 122 -6.23 -3.54 11.59
C LEU A 122 -6.36 -2.09 11.09
N SER A 123 -7.47 -1.41 11.40
CA SER A 123 -7.70 -0.02 10.96
C SER A 123 -6.79 1.00 11.64
N TYR A 124 -6.22 0.67 12.79
CA TYR A 124 -5.34 1.60 13.52
C TYR A 124 -3.91 1.08 13.68
N ARG A 125 -3.60 -0.05 13.05
CA ARG A 125 -2.27 -0.62 13.12
C ARG A 125 -1.29 0.15 12.23
N VAL A 126 -0.17 0.54 12.84
CA VAL A 126 0.98 1.09 12.12
C VAL A 126 2.06 0.01 12.08
N LEU A 127 2.32 -0.54 10.89
CA LEU A 127 3.39 -1.52 10.71
C LEU A 127 4.75 -0.79 10.76
N PRO A 128 5.77 -1.33 11.47
CA PRO A 128 7.11 -0.77 11.45
C PRO A 128 7.66 -0.75 10.03
N ALA A 129 8.04 0.44 9.53
CA ALA A 129 8.47 0.58 8.14
C ALA A 129 9.81 -0.13 7.84
N ASP A 130 10.63 -0.35 8.88
CA ASP A 130 11.92 -1.03 8.83
C ASP A 130 11.83 -2.56 8.91
N GLN A 131 10.60 -3.11 9.05
CA GLN A 131 10.36 -4.54 9.19
C GLN A 131 9.42 -5.04 8.09
N TRP A 132 9.74 -6.19 7.55
CA TRP A 132 8.87 -6.91 6.63
C TRP A 132 7.90 -7.83 7.40
N PRO A 133 6.65 -7.96 6.97
CA PRO A 133 5.98 -7.37 5.81
C PRO A 133 5.27 -6.04 6.13
N LEU A 134 5.09 -5.19 5.10
CA LEU A 134 4.26 -3.99 5.14
C LEU A 134 2.83 -4.24 4.60
N ILE A 135 2.40 -5.48 4.65
CA ILE A 135 1.05 -5.93 4.30
C ILE A 135 0.62 -6.99 5.30
N GLU A 136 -0.62 -6.92 5.73
CA GLU A 136 -1.20 -7.94 6.60
C GLU A 136 -2.40 -8.59 5.92
N ARG A 137 -2.50 -9.89 6.08
CA ARG A 137 -3.68 -10.67 5.74
C ARG A 137 -4.04 -11.54 6.93
N VAL A 138 -5.32 -11.60 7.23
CA VAL A 138 -5.86 -12.48 8.29
C VAL A 138 -7.12 -13.12 7.73
N VAL A 139 -7.35 -14.37 8.06
CA VAL A 139 -8.61 -15.07 7.77
C VAL A 139 -9.33 -15.32 9.08
N SER A 140 -10.57 -14.89 9.17
CA SER A 140 -11.49 -15.23 10.24
C SER A 140 -12.42 -16.33 9.74
N GLU A 141 -12.29 -17.57 10.29
CA GLU A 141 -13.12 -18.72 9.99
C GLU A 141 -14.45 -18.58 10.73
N ILE A 142 -15.53 -18.27 10.01
CA ILE A 142 -16.83 -17.92 10.60
C ILE A 142 -17.66 -19.18 10.88
N ASP A 143 -17.72 -20.08 9.89
CA ASP A 143 -18.38 -21.36 9.98
C ASP A 143 -17.68 -22.38 9.06
N ASP A 144 -18.28 -23.59 8.90
CA ASP A 144 -17.69 -24.65 8.07
C ASP A 144 -17.72 -24.35 6.57
N CYS A 145 -18.35 -23.25 6.17
CA CYS A 145 -18.54 -22.87 4.77
C CYS A 145 -18.10 -21.46 4.44
N HIS A 146 -17.86 -20.59 5.43
CA HIS A 146 -17.60 -19.16 5.19
C HIS A 146 -16.43 -18.66 6.01
N ASP A 147 -15.57 -17.92 5.31
CA ASP A 147 -14.44 -17.16 5.88
C ASP A 147 -14.56 -15.68 5.55
N ARG A 148 -14.02 -14.84 6.41
CA ARG A 148 -13.72 -13.44 6.09
C ARG A 148 -12.22 -13.26 5.92
N LEU A 149 -11.82 -12.83 4.72
CA LEU A 149 -10.45 -12.39 4.45
C LEU A 149 -10.34 -10.91 4.76
N HIS A 150 -9.43 -10.55 5.66
CA HIS A 150 -9.00 -9.19 5.90
C HIS A 150 -7.67 -8.96 5.18
N MET A 151 -7.53 -7.84 4.49
CA MET A 151 -6.28 -7.45 3.84
C MET A 151 -6.00 -5.97 4.11
N ASN A 152 -4.94 -5.70 4.84
CA ASN A 152 -4.45 -4.38 5.16
C ASN A 152 -3.24 -4.06 4.29
N LEU A 153 -3.35 -3.03 3.45
CA LEU A 153 -2.34 -2.60 2.49
C LEU A 153 -1.82 -1.23 2.88
N ASP A 154 -0.54 -1.14 3.12
CA ASP A 154 0.11 0.12 3.42
C ASP A 154 0.45 0.90 2.15
N LEU A 155 -0.03 2.15 2.06
CA LEU A 155 0.20 3.00 0.89
C LEU A 155 1.65 3.52 0.77
N LEU A 156 2.50 3.25 1.76
CA LEU A 156 3.94 3.42 1.60
C LEU A 156 4.50 2.50 0.50
N GLN A 157 3.88 1.32 0.34
CA GLN A 157 4.28 0.26 -0.58
C GLN A 157 3.39 0.18 -1.82
N PHE A 158 2.14 0.65 -1.74
CA PHE A 158 1.10 0.50 -2.76
C PHE A 158 0.47 1.81 -3.16
N ASP A 159 -0.07 1.83 -4.37
CA ASP A 159 -1.10 2.76 -4.83
C ASP A 159 -2.25 1.99 -5.48
N VAL A 160 -3.26 2.69 -5.97
CA VAL A 160 -4.44 2.07 -6.59
C VAL A 160 -4.06 1.26 -7.83
N GLN A 161 -3.09 1.72 -8.63
CA GLN A 161 -2.65 1.02 -9.82
C GLN A 161 -1.85 -0.24 -9.47
N SER A 162 -0.98 -0.15 -8.46
CA SER A 162 -0.25 -1.29 -7.91
C SER A 162 -1.19 -2.38 -7.40
N PHE A 163 -2.29 -1.98 -6.72
CA PHE A 163 -3.32 -2.91 -6.28
C PHE A 163 -3.96 -3.65 -7.46
N LYS A 164 -4.32 -2.93 -8.53
CA LYS A 164 -4.88 -3.54 -9.73
C LYS A 164 -3.92 -4.56 -10.35
N VAL A 165 -2.67 -4.19 -10.57
CA VAL A 165 -1.63 -5.08 -11.13
C VAL A 165 -1.46 -6.32 -10.27
N MET A 166 -1.38 -6.15 -8.94
CA MET A 166 -1.27 -7.25 -7.99
C MET A 166 -2.46 -8.22 -8.07
N MET A 167 -3.69 -7.70 -8.18
CA MET A 167 -4.89 -8.53 -8.28
C MET A 167 -4.99 -9.24 -9.63
N ASP A 168 -4.59 -8.60 -10.73
CA ASP A 168 -4.54 -9.20 -12.06
C ASP A 168 -3.51 -10.34 -12.10
N ASP A 169 -2.31 -10.14 -11.52
CA ASP A 169 -1.27 -11.16 -11.40
C ASP A 169 -1.71 -12.30 -10.48
N LEU A 170 -2.35 -11.98 -9.35
CA LEU A 170 -2.90 -12.99 -8.42
C LEU A 170 -3.92 -13.88 -9.13
N ALA A 171 -4.81 -13.30 -9.92
CA ALA A 171 -5.81 -14.05 -10.67
C ALA A 171 -5.18 -14.98 -11.72
N GLN A 172 -4.09 -14.56 -12.37
CA GLN A 172 -3.35 -15.41 -13.33
C GLN A 172 -2.68 -16.58 -12.59
N VAL A 173 -1.95 -16.31 -11.51
CA VAL A 173 -1.30 -17.36 -10.70
C VAL A 173 -2.33 -18.32 -10.12
N TRP A 174 -3.48 -17.84 -9.69
CA TRP A 174 -4.59 -18.66 -9.20
C TRP A 174 -5.09 -19.65 -10.26
N ARG A 175 -5.12 -19.25 -11.52
CA ARG A 175 -5.46 -20.14 -12.65
C ARG A 175 -4.33 -21.08 -13.06
N GLY A 176 -3.16 -21.02 -12.39
CA GLY A 176 -1.98 -21.83 -12.72
C GLY A 176 -1.16 -21.28 -13.89
N GLU A 177 -1.40 -20.03 -14.30
CA GLU A 177 -0.65 -19.39 -15.37
C GLU A 177 0.74 -18.96 -14.86
N THR A 178 1.73 -18.95 -15.75
CA THR A 178 3.08 -18.45 -15.48
C THR A 178 3.20 -17.00 -15.91
N LEU A 179 3.58 -16.13 -14.98
CA LEU A 179 3.78 -14.72 -15.26
C LEU A 179 5.13 -14.46 -15.96
N ALA A 180 5.15 -13.61 -16.99
CA ALA A 180 6.37 -13.18 -17.64
C ALA A 180 7.25 -12.36 -16.68
N PRO A 181 8.60 -12.44 -16.77
CA PRO A 181 9.50 -11.64 -15.95
C PRO A 181 9.22 -10.13 -16.09
N LEU A 182 9.43 -9.38 -15.01
CA LEU A 182 9.39 -7.92 -15.07
C LEU A 182 10.68 -7.38 -15.71
N ALA A 183 10.54 -6.47 -16.65
CA ALA A 183 11.68 -5.91 -17.38
C ALA A 183 12.41 -4.80 -16.62
N ILE A 184 11.72 -4.13 -15.70
CA ILE A 184 12.23 -3.03 -14.87
C ILE A 184 11.72 -3.15 -13.46
N THR A 185 12.41 -2.51 -12.52
CA THR A 185 12.02 -2.44 -11.11
C THR A 185 11.52 -1.03 -10.75
N PHE A 186 10.89 -0.89 -9.59
CA PHE A 186 10.51 0.42 -9.06
C PHE A 186 11.76 1.27 -8.71
N ARG A 187 12.86 0.62 -8.29
CA ARG A 187 14.14 1.30 -8.09
C ARG A 187 14.64 1.95 -9.37
N ASP A 188 14.62 1.22 -10.49
CA ASP A 188 15.05 1.77 -11.79
C ASP A 188 14.24 3.02 -12.15
N TYR A 189 12.93 2.99 -11.91
CA TYR A 189 12.05 4.13 -12.12
C TYR A 189 12.43 5.32 -11.22
N VAL A 190 12.60 5.11 -9.92
CA VAL A 190 12.92 6.18 -8.96
C VAL A 190 14.28 6.80 -9.29
N MET A 191 15.27 5.99 -9.64
CA MET A 191 16.61 6.49 -10.01
C MET A 191 16.57 7.30 -11.30
N ALA A 192 15.79 6.89 -12.30
CA ALA A 192 15.59 7.67 -13.52
C ALA A 192 14.87 9.00 -13.25
N GLU A 193 13.85 9.01 -12.36
CA GLU A 193 13.20 10.25 -11.93
C GLU A 193 14.15 11.20 -11.19
N GLN A 194 15.09 10.67 -10.41
CA GLN A 194 16.12 11.49 -9.77
C GLN A 194 17.06 12.09 -10.81
N ALA A 195 17.51 11.30 -11.80
CA ALA A 195 18.35 11.78 -12.88
C ALA A 195 17.64 12.87 -13.73
N ARG A 196 16.33 12.71 -13.96
CA ARG A 196 15.52 13.69 -14.71
C ARG A 196 15.52 15.08 -14.08
N ARG A 197 15.69 15.19 -12.74
CA ARG A 197 15.76 16.49 -12.04
C ARG A 197 16.97 17.34 -12.46
N GLN A 198 17.96 16.75 -13.13
CA GLN A 198 19.14 17.45 -13.65
C GLN A 198 18.93 17.95 -15.09
N THR A 199 17.79 17.69 -15.72
CA THR A 199 17.50 18.08 -17.10
C THR A 199 16.97 19.52 -17.19
N SER A 200 17.23 20.20 -18.32
CA SER A 200 16.66 21.52 -18.60
C SER A 200 15.12 21.50 -18.55
N ALA A 201 14.50 20.45 -19.10
CA ALA A 201 13.04 20.31 -19.09
C ALA A 201 12.45 20.30 -17.67
N TRP A 202 13.16 19.73 -16.69
CA TRP A 202 12.74 19.77 -15.29
C TRP A 202 12.88 21.19 -14.71
N HIS A 203 13.98 21.87 -15.02
CA HIS A 203 14.23 23.25 -14.58
C HIS A 203 13.19 24.21 -15.16
N ASP A 204 12.89 24.09 -16.46
CA ASP A 204 11.85 24.88 -17.12
C ASP A 204 10.48 24.69 -16.45
N ALA A 205 10.12 23.45 -16.09
CA ALA A 205 8.88 23.14 -15.37
C ALA A 205 8.89 23.69 -13.94
N TRP A 206 10.04 23.62 -13.26
CA TRP A 206 10.22 24.19 -11.92
C TRP A 206 10.01 25.71 -11.94
N ASP A 207 10.67 26.42 -12.84
CA ASP A 207 10.57 27.88 -12.98
C ASP A 207 9.14 28.30 -13.31
N TYR A 208 8.45 27.57 -14.21
CA TYR A 208 7.03 27.79 -14.48
C TYR A 208 6.18 27.71 -13.20
N TRP A 209 6.36 26.70 -12.38
CA TRP A 209 5.58 26.55 -11.16
C TRP A 209 5.96 27.58 -10.10
N GLN A 210 7.24 27.96 -9.98
CA GLN A 210 7.67 29.03 -9.08
C GLN A 210 6.99 30.37 -9.43
N GLU A 211 6.85 30.67 -10.71
CA GLU A 211 6.12 31.85 -11.18
C GLU A 211 4.61 31.78 -10.89
N LYS A 212 4.03 30.58 -11.00
CA LYS A 212 2.58 30.37 -10.82
C LYS A 212 2.13 30.31 -9.37
N LEU A 213 2.94 29.78 -8.46
CA LEU A 213 2.58 29.59 -7.05
C LEU A 213 2.00 30.85 -6.38
N PRO A 214 2.59 32.05 -6.52
CA PRO A 214 2.04 33.27 -5.90
C PRO A 214 0.69 33.71 -6.48
N GLN A 215 0.33 33.19 -7.67
CA GLN A 215 -0.91 33.52 -8.39
C GLN A 215 -2.05 32.56 -8.07
N LEU A 216 -1.76 31.44 -7.37
CA LEU A 216 -2.79 30.47 -7.00
C LEU A 216 -3.66 31.02 -5.89
N PRO A 217 -4.98 30.74 -5.91
CA PRO A 217 -5.85 31.10 -4.80
C PRO A 217 -5.41 30.37 -3.53
N LEU A 218 -5.63 31.01 -2.39
CA LEU A 218 -5.43 30.37 -1.11
C LEU A 218 -6.36 29.15 -0.95
N ALA A 219 -5.97 28.22 -0.07
CA ALA A 219 -6.82 27.10 0.30
C ALA A 219 -8.17 27.61 0.85
N PRO A 220 -9.28 26.89 0.61
CA PRO A 220 -10.57 27.25 1.21
C PRO A 220 -10.47 27.18 2.74
N GLU A 221 -11.09 28.15 3.40
CA GLU A 221 -11.25 28.14 4.86
C GLU A 221 -12.26 27.03 5.23
N LEU A 222 -11.77 25.95 5.83
CA LEU A 222 -12.60 24.90 6.36
C LEU A 222 -12.82 25.13 7.87
N PRO A 223 -14.00 24.77 8.42
CA PRO A 223 -14.21 24.81 9.85
C PRO A 223 -13.29 23.79 10.53
N VAL A 224 -12.32 24.27 11.26
CA VAL A 224 -11.37 23.47 12.03
C VAL A 224 -11.52 23.75 13.51
N VAL A 225 -11.17 22.78 14.36
CA VAL A 225 -11.09 23.02 15.80
C VAL A 225 -9.84 23.85 16.10
N GLU A 226 -9.98 24.87 16.96
CA GLU A 226 -8.86 25.75 17.34
C GLU A 226 -7.76 24.99 18.07
N THR A 227 -8.15 24.00 18.87
CA THR A 227 -7.21 23.16 19.62
C THR A 227 -7.39 21.70 19.19
N PRO A 228 -6.44 21.13 18.43
CA PRO A 228 -6.51 19.74 18.06
C PRO A 228 -6.39 18.83 19.29
N PRO A 229 -7.03 17.64 19.31
CA PRO A 229 -6.90 16.70 20.41
C PRO A 229 -5.45 16.19 20.54
N GLU A 230 -5.01 15.89 21.77
CA GLU A 230 -3.67 15.33 22.03
C GLU A 230 -3.44 14.02 21.27
N THR A 231 -4.49 13.22 21.09
CA THR A 231 -4.46 11.99 20.30
C THR A 231 -5.51 12.11 19.19
N PRO A 232 -5.07 12.27 17.93
CA PRO A 232 -5.99 12.31 16.79
C PRO A 232 -6.72 10.99 16.62
N HIS A 233 -8.04 11.05 16.42
CA HIS A 233 -8.86 9.90 16.07
C HIS A 233 -9.50 10.11 14.70
N PHE A 234 -9.35 9.14 13.82
CA PHE A 234 -10.08 9.11 12.56
C PHE A 234 -11.45 8.46 12.79
N THR A 235 -12.50 9.15 12.40
CA THR A 235 -13.87 8.64 12.48
C THR A 235 -14.34 8.17 11.12
N THR A 236 -14.84 6.94 11.05
CA THR A 236 -15.40 6.40 9.82
C THR A 236 -16.89 6.74 9.75
N PHE A 237 -17.28 7.47 8.72
CA PHE A 237 -18.68 7.67 8.37
C PHE A 237 -19.13 6.56 7.42
N LYS A 238 -20.24 5.89 7.76
CA LYS A 238 -20.84 4.85 6.91
C LYS A 238 -22.14 5.38 6.34
N SER A 239 -22.33 5.19 5.04
CA SER A 239 -23.61 5.37 4.40
C SER A 239 -23.89 4.20 3.46
N THR A 240 -25.16 3.86 3.28
CA THR A 240 -25.58 2.79 2.37
C THR A 240 -26.50 3.41 1.33
N ILE A 241 -26.17 3.21 0.06
CA ILE A 241 -27.03 3.61 -1.05
C ILE A 241 -27.77 2.35 -1.49
N GLY A 242 -29.11 2.41 -1.48
CA GLY A 242 -29.95 1.30 -1.91
C GLY A 242 -29.85 1.07 -3.43
N LYS A 243 -30.13 -0.16 -3.89
CA LYS A 243 -30.09 -0.51 -5.32
C LYS A 243 -30.99 0.38 -6.20
N THR A 244 -32.03 0.97 -5.63
CA THR A 244 -32.97 1.88 -6.32
C THR A 244 -32.47 3.30 -6.40
N GLU A 245 -31.46 3.67 -5.61
CA GLU A 245 -30.86 5.00 -5.55
C GLU A 245 -29.51 5.05 -6.27
N TRP A 246 -28.96 3.89 -6.56
CA TRP A 246 -27.74 3.71 -7.36
C TRP A 246 -28.08 3.57 -8.84
#